data_982984441fa699ee9623c1b6646a5c6f
#
_entry.id   982984441fa699ee9623c1b6646a5c6f
#
_cell.length_a   1.000
_cell.length_b   1.000
_cell.length_c   1.000
_cell.angle_alpha   90.00
_cell.angle_beta   90.00
_cell.angle_gamma   90.00
#
_symmetry.space_group_name_H-M   'P 1'
#
loop_
_entity.id
_entity.type
_entity.pdbx_description
1 polymer ?
#
loop_
_entity_poly.entity_id
_entity_poly.type
_entity_poly.pdbx_seq_one_letter_code
_entity_poly.pdbx_strand_id
1 'polypeptide(L)'
;MQNLNQNATPMPPTDPDGPTGRLAQWLAAFRLEQASATARERAKALTLDGIGCAIVGVQLPWSRTAANIVRQMEGQGDRTIVGWGARTSAPGAALLNGTFIQGFELDDYHPLGPLHSASLVLPALWAASEGESRVSGRRFLEAAMAGYEVGPRVGMALHGAQMLSRGWHSGSVFGTHAAAAAVGKLLGLDAARFEDALGLAGTQSAGLMAAQYEAMCKRMHHGFAARNGLYAAVLAAGGYTGIKRVFEREYGGFLSTFGEGHAPDAAQITDGLGERWEVERIVIKPYAAMGGIHAPLDALFDVGAQRALKAGEIAAIEVDVSHAVYHHGWWVPQRPLTPIGAQMNIGYALAVAVLDGAALVPQFAPARIDADDVWALLPRIAVRHDPAFDAGGQRARGRVRLAVTFTDGQRIEVNRTASRAIEAPQSSDEVAAKYRALTVGLIAPQRQQAIERMVRDLEQLDDVRDLLALLAPPVGCAFD
;
A
#
# COMPACT_ATOMS: atom_id res chain seq x y z
N MET A 1 7.32 24.85 -9.55
CA MET A 1 6.68 24.34 -10.79
C MET A 1 5.79 25.40 -11.47
N GLN A 2 5.86 26.65 -11.06
CA GLN A 2 5.15 27.78 -11.66
C GLN A 2 5.69 28.05 -13.08
N ASN A 3 4.90 27.87 -14.13
CA ASN A 3 5.10 28.14 -15.55
C ASN A 3 5.15 26.91 -16.49
N LEU A 4 4.61 25.79 -16.10
CA LEU A 4 4.36 24.74 -17.09
C LEU A 4 3.09 25.14 -17.87
N ASN A 5 3.29 25.52 -19.12
CA ASN A 5 2.34 25.93 -20.20
C ASN A 5 0.83 25.73 -19.92
N GLN A 6 0.21 26.59 -19.09
CA GLN A 6 -1.22 26.55 -18.78
C GLN A 6 -2.12 27.01 -19.95
N ASN A 7 -1.55 27.54 -21.04
CA ASN A 7 -2.27 28.14 -22.18
C ASN A 7 -2.27 27.26 -23.45
N ALA A 8 -1.81 26.00 -23.40
CA ALA A 8 -1.88 25.13 -24.56
C ALA A 8 -3.32 24.58 -24.72
N THR A 9 -3.81 24.56 -25.98
CA THR A 9 -5.08 23.90 -26.31
C THR A 9 -5.01 22.42 -25.87
N PRO A 10 -6.01 21.90 -25.11
CA PRO A 10 -6.02 20.51 -24.72
C PRO A 10 -5.95 19.59 -25.93
N MET A 11 -5.05 18.59 -25.88
CA MET A 11 -4.83 17.66 -26.99
C MET A 11 -5.39 16.27 -26.64
N PRO A 12 -5.96 15.56 -27.63
CA PRO A 12 -6.39 14.18 -27.43
C PRO A 12 -5.19 13.23 -27.32
N PRO A 13 -5.36 12.04 -26.73
CA PRO A 13 -4.33 11.00 -26.74
C PRO A 13 -4.19 10.41 -28.15
N THR A 14 -3.11 9.64 -28.37
CA THR A 14 -2.81 9.03 -29.68
C THR A 14 -3.88 8.09 -30.20
N ASP A 15 -4.49 7.29 -29.30
CA ASP A 15 -5.60 6.39 -29.58
C ASP A 15 -6.71 6.62 -28.53
N PRO A 16 -7.70 7.49 -28.82
CA PRO A 16 -8.77 7.82 -27.88
C PRO A 16 -9.64 6.63 -27.46
N ASP A 17 -9.75 5.60 -28.28
CA ASP A 17 -10.62 4.45 -28.06
C ASP A 17 -9.88 3.28 -27.37
N GLY A 18 -8.56 3.27 -27.40
CA GLY A 18 -7.73 2.28 -26.71
C GLY A 18 -7.72 2.43 -25.19
N PRO A 19 -7.33 1.37 -24.45
CA PRO A 19 -7.31 1.39 -22.98
C PRO A 19 -6.51 2.55 -22.38
N THR A 20 -5.33 2.84 -22.91
CA THR A 20 -4.49 3.96 -22.45
C THR A 20 -5.18 5.31 -22.70
N GLY A 21 -5.75 5.50 -23.91
CA GLY A 21 -6.39 6.77 -24.27
C GLY A 21 -7.68 7.02 -23.50
N ARG A 22 -8.53 6.01 -23.34
CA ARG A 22 -9.77 6.10 -22.54
C ARG A 22 -9.46 6.44 -21.08
N LEU A 23 -8.44 5.80 -20.48
CA LEU A 23 -8.00 6.13 -19.13
C LEU A 23 -7.47 7.58 -19.05
N ALA A 24 -6.65 8.00 -20.01
CA ALA A 24 -6.09 9.36 -20.05
C ALA A 24 -7.18 10.44 -20.18
N GLN A 25 -8.19 10.19 -21.02
CA GLN A 25 -9.36 11.10 -21.16
C GLN A 25 -10.17 11.17 -19.85
N TRP A 26 -10.44 10.02 -19.23
CA TRP A 26 -11.13 9.97 -17.96
C TRP A 26 -10.36 10.75 -16.87
N LEU A 27 -9.06 10.55 -16.75
CA LEU A 27 -8.21 11.27 -15.80
C LEU A 27 -8.27 12.78 -16.01
N ALA A 28 -8.19 13.26 -17.25
CA ALA A 28 -8.30 14.68 -17.56
C ALA A 28 -9.69 15.24 -17.19
N ALA A 29 -10.76 14.49 -17.48
CA ALA A 29 -12.14 14.91 -17.29
C ALA A 29 -12.68 14.73 -15.86
N PHE A 30 -12.17 13.76 -15.10
CA PHE A 30 -12.65 13.40 -13.76
C PHE A 30 -12.72 14.61 -12.83
N ARG A 31 -13.85 14.72 -12.09
CA ARG A 31 -14.08 15.71 -11.03
C ARG A 31 -14.58 15.01 -9.77
N LEU A 32 -14.21 15.54 -8.62
CA LEU A 32 -14.56 14.97 -7.31
C LEU A 32 -16.05 14.74 -7.11
N GLU A 33 -16.90 15.58 -7.70
CA GLU A 33 -18.37 15.49 -7.65
C GLU A 33 -18.93 14.23 -8.30
N GLN A 34 -18.19 13.62 -9.22
CA GLN A 34 -18.57 12.37 -9.90
C GLN A 34 -18.38 11.15 -8.99
N ALA A 35 -17.55 11.28 -7.95
CA ALA A 35 -17.31 10.20 -7.01
C ALA A 35 -18.46 10.06 -6.01
N SER A 36 -18.77 8.81 -5.64
CA SER A 36 -19.74 8.53 -4.56
C SER A 36 -19.28 9.14 -3.23
N ALA A 37 -20.21 9.43 -2.33
CA ALA A 37 -19.89 9.87 -0.98
C ALA A 37 -19.03 8.81 -0.26
N THR A 38 -19.35 7.53 -0.43
CA THR A 38 -18.59 6.40 0.14
C THR A 38 -17.15 6.38 -0.36
N ALA A 39 -16.93 6.56 -1.67
CA ALA A 39 -15.60 6.61 -2.27
C ALA A 39 -14.76 7.76 -1.71
N ARG A 40 -15.37 8.97 -1.55
CA ARG A 40 -14.69 10.12 -0.96
C ARG A 40 -14.34 9.90 0.51
N GLU A 41 -15.26 9.37 1.31
CA GLU A 41 -14.98 9.03 2.71
C GLU A 41 -13.88 7.96 2.82
N ARG A 42 -13.89 6.95 1.93
CA ARG A 42 -12.84 5.93 1.90
C ARG A 42 -11.48 6.53 1.57
N ALA A 43 -11.39 7.46 0.62
CA ALA A 43 -10.16 8.16 0.28
C ALA A 43 -9.61 9.00 1.45
N LYS A 44 -10.49 9.65 2.23
CA LYS A 44 -10.11 10.34 3.47
C LYS A 44 -9.61 9.35 4.54
N ALA A 45 -10.28 8.22 4.71
CA ALA A 45 -9.86 7.16 5.63
C ALA A 45 -8.46 6.61 5.27
N LEU A 46 -8.19 6.36 3.98
CA LEU A 46 -6.87 5.96 3.47
C LEU A 46 -5.80 7.02 3.71
N THR A 47 -6.17 8.29 3.62
CA THR A 47 -5.25 9.41 3.93
C THR A 47 -4.87 9.39 5.41
N LEU A 48 -5.84 9.21 6.31
CA LEU A 48 -5.59 9.16 7.76
C LEU A 48 -4.74 7.94 8.15
N ASP A 49 -5.08 6.78 7.59
CA ASP A 49 -4.33 5.54 7.80
C ASP A 49 -2.87 5.65 7.32
N GLY A 50 -2.68 6.17 6.10
CA GLY A 50 -1.35 6.41 5.53
C GLY A 50 -0.50 7.36 6.38
N ILE A 51 -1.10 8.41 6.95
CA ILE A 51 -0.42 9.30 7.90
C ILE A 51 -0.03 8.53 9.18
N GLY A 52 -0.94 7.74 9.74
CA GLY A 52 -0.63 6.89 10.90
C GLY A 52 0.52 5.93 10.65
N CYS A 53 0.51 5.26 9.50
CA CYS A 53 1.58 4.36 9.07
C CYS A 53 2.91 5.11 8.87
N ALA A 54 2.90 6.32 8.31
CA ALA A 54 4.10 7.14 8.15
C ALA A 54 4.71 7.51 9.52
N ILE A 55 3.89 7.92 10.49
CA ILE A 55 4.33 8.27 11.84
C ILE A 55 4.99 7.07 12.54
N VAL A 56 4.42 5.86 12.40
CA VAL A 56 5.04 4.62 12.90
C VAL A 56 6.35 4.34 12.16
N GLY A 57 6.35 4.48 10.84
CA GLY A 57 7.43 4.03 9.98
C GLY A 57 8.69 4.89 10.01
N VAL A 58 8.56 6.20 10.28
CA VAL A 58 9.63 7.18 10.04
C VAL A 58 10.90 6.99 10.86
N GLN A 59 10.79 6.58 12.13
CA GLN A 59 11.95 6.42 13.05
C GLN A 59 12.44 4.97 13.16
N LEU A 60 11.88 4.04 12.38
CA LEU A 60 12.37 2.66 12.36
C LEU A 60 13.80 2.58 11.81
N PRO A 61 14.61 1.59 12.22
CA PRO A 61 16.04 1.54 11.89
C PRO A 61 16.34 1.67 10.39
N TRP A 62 15.60 0.95 9.54
CA TRP A 62 15.76 1.02 8.08
C TRP A 62 15.35 2.37 7.50
N SER A 63 14.30 2.99 8.03
CA SER A 63 13.85 4.31 7.63
C SER A 63 14.86 5.40 8.00
N ARG A 64 15.45 5.32 9.19
CA ARG A 64 16.53 6.23 9.63
C ARG A 64 17.76 6.11 8.73
N THR A 65 18.15 4.88 8.38
CA THR A 65 19.25 4.64 7.43
C THR A 65 18.95 5.28 6.08
N ALA A 66 17.76 5.02 5.52
CA ALA A 66 17.33 5.60 4.26
C ALA A 66 17.31 7.13 4.30
N ALA A 67 16.70 7.73 5.34
CA ALA A 67 16.59 9.18 5.48
C ALA A 67 17.95 9.88 5.57
N ASN A 68 18.88 9.31 6.33
CA ASN A 68 20.23 9.87 6.47
C ASN A 68 20.97 9.88 5.11
N ILE A 69 20.89 8.78 4.35
CA ILE A 69 21.59 8.66 3.07
C ILE A 69 20.92 9.53 1.99
N VAL A 70 19.60 9.44 1.84
CA VAL A 70 18.86 10.20 0.81
C VAL A 70 19.04 11.71 1.02
N ARG A 71 18.99 12.19 2.27
CA ARG A 71 19.23 13.62 2.56
C ARG A 71 20.65 14.08 2.18
N GLN A 72 21.65 13.22 2.30
CA GLN A 72 23.01 13.54 1.86
C GLN A 72 23.11 13.60 0.32
N MET A 73 22.42 12.70 -0.37
CA MET A 73 22.43 12.64 -1.85
C MET A 73 21.61 13.75 -2.50
N GLU A 74 20.40 14.00 -2.00
CA GLU A 74 19.44 14.95 -2.57
C GLU A 74 19.67 16.39 -2.09
N GLY A 75 20.40 16.57 -0.98
CA GLY A 75 20.67 17.87 -0.38
C GLY A 75 19.46 18.52 0.30
N GLN A 76 19.58 19.84 0.52
CA GLN A 76 18.50 20.65 1.06
C GLN A 76 17.46 20.96 -0.03
N GLY A 77 16.20 21.05 0.38
CA GLY A 77 15.07 21.42 -0.46
C GLY A 77 13.96 22.01 0.38
N ASP A 78 12.79 22.13 -0.23
CA ASP A 78 11.62 22.77 0.37
C ASP A 78 10.43 21.80 0.60
N ARG A 79 10.65 20.49 0.43
CA ARG A 79 9.62 19.45 0.64
C ARG A 79 9.79 18.75 1.98
N THR A 80 8.68 18.60 2.67
CA THR A 80 8.60 18.02 4.01
C THR A 80 8.96 16.53 4.01
N ILE A 81 9.89 16.15 4.87
CA ILE A 81 10.10 14.78 5.32
C ILE A 81 9.24 14.58 6.57
N VAL A 82 8.19 13.77 6.46
CA VAL A 82 7.24 13.52 7.54
C VAL A 82 7.95 13.05 8.80
N GLY A 83 7.64 13.64 9.94
CA GLY A 83 8.13 13.22 11.26
C GLY A 83 9.64 13.35 11.47
N TRP A 84 10.35 14.08 10.61
CA TRP A 84 11.81 14.21 10.68
C TRP A 84 12.30 15.59 11.17
N GLY A 85 11.46 16.62 11.02
CA GLY A 85 11.85 18.00 11.31
C GLY A 85 12.81 18.60 10.25
N ALA A 86 12.87 18.02 9.05
CA ALA A 86 13.75 18.44 7.97
C ALA A 86 13.03 18.41 6.61
N ARG A 87 13.67 19.01 5.61
CA ARG A 87 13.18 19.11 4.24
C ARG A 87 14.25 18.62 3.24
N THR A 88 13.82 18.21 2.06
CA THR A 88 14.69 17.76 0.97
C THR A 88 14.08 18.10 -0.40
N SER A 89 14.65 17.60 -1.49
CA SER A 89 14.09 17.70 -2.83
C SER A 89 12.71 17.03 -2.94
N ALA A 90 11.91 17.39 -3.94
CA ALA A 90 10.61 16.74 -4.16
C ALA A 90 10.73 15.22 -4.42
N PRO A 91 11.66 14.73 -5.25
CA PRO A 91 11.90 13.30 -5.42
C PRO A 91 12.35 12.61 -4.12
N GLY A 92 13.25 13.23 -3.38
CA GLY A 92 13.73 12.72 -2.09
C GLY A 92 12.62 12.62 -1.05
N ALA A 93 11.74 13.61 -0.96
CA ALA A 93 10.59 13.59 -0.06
C ALA A 93 9.57 12.51 -0.45
N ALA A 94 9.25 12.37 -1.73
CA ALA A 94 8.36 11.30 -2.22
C ALA A 94 8.92 9.91 -1.91
N LEU A 95 10.23 9.70 -2.16
CA LEU A 95 10.93 8.45 -1.84
C LEU A 95 10.86 8.12 -0.35
N LEU A 96 11.22 9.07 0.52
CA LEU A 96 11.30 8.84 1.95
C LEU A 96 9.91 8.64 2.57
N ASN A 97 8.95 9.52 2.26
CA ASN A 97 7.61 9.43 2.83
C ASN A 97 6.89 8.15 2.38
N GLY A 98 7.09 7.68 1.13
CA GLY A 98 6.59 6.39 0.66
C GLY A 98 7.23 5.20 1.38
N THR A 99 8.53 5.29 1.65
CA THR A 99 9.26 4.31 2.47
C THR A 99 8.71 4.26 3.90
N PHE A 100 8.32 5.40 4.48
CA PHE A 100 7.79 5.46 5.85
C PHE A 100 6.38 4.88 5.95
N ILE A 101 5.48 5.20 5.01
CA ILE A 101 4.11 4.64 5.00
C ILE A 101 4.16 3.11 4.91
N GLN A 102 4.94 2.57 3.99
CA GLN A 102 5.09 1.11 3.80
C GLN A 102 6.05 0.49 4.84
N GLY A 103 6.62 1.31 5.72
CA GLY A 103 7.70 0.94 6.63
C GLY A 103 7.42 -0.24 7.55
N PHE A 104 6.15 -0.59 7.84
CA PHE A 104 5.81 -1.62 8.81
C PHE A 104 4.70 -2.59 8.39
N GLU A 105 4.38 -2.75 7.13
CA GLU A 105 3.31 -3.65 6.63
C GLU A 105 1.92 -3.40 7.27
N LEU A 106 1.63 -2.16 7.68
CA LEU A 106 0.40 -1.74 8.35
C LEU A 106 -0.55 -0.96 7.45
N ASP A 107 -0.06 -0.53 6.29
CA ASP A 107 -0.79 0.26 5.31
C ASP A 107 -1.90 -0.55 4.60
N ASP A 108 -2.51 0.04 3.62
CA ASP A 108 -3.59 -0.56 2.85
C ASP A 108 -3.11 -1.63 1.84
N TYR A 109 -4.06 -2.36 1.27
CA TYR A 109 -3.84 -3.15 0.06
C TYR A 109 -5.14 -3.35 -0.73
N HIS A 110 -5.03 -3.47 -2.06
CA HIS A 110 -6.15 -3.85 -2.91
C HIS A 110 -6.15 -5.36 -3.17
N PRO A 111 -7.24 -6.11 -2.89
CA PRO A 111 -7.21 -7.57 -2.91
C PRO A 111 -7.05 -8.20 -4.29
N LEU A 112 -7.54 -7.55 -5.35
CA LEU A 112 -7.48 -8.07 -6.73
C LEU A 112 -6.33 -7.49 -7.55
N GLY A 113 -6.02 -6.21 -7.37
CA GLY A 113 -4.82 -5.58 -7.94
C GLY A 113 -3.85 -5.29 -6.79
N PRO A 114 -3.06 -6.27 -6.33
CA PRO A 114 -2.37 -6.25 -5.03
C PRO A 114 -1.38 -5.10 -4.93
N LEU A 115 -1.89 -3.94 -4.52
CA LEU A 115 -1.17 -2.68 -4.43
C LEU A 115 -1.46 -2.02 -3.08
N HIS A 116 -0.43 -1.49 -2.44
CA HIS A 116 -0.53 -0.63 -1.27
C HIS A 116 -0.62 0.82 -1.76
N SER A 117 -1.82 1.33 -1.90
CA SER A 117 -2.08 2.56 -2.67
C SER A 117 -1.67 3.83 -1.94
N ALA A 118 -1.88 3.92 -0.62
CA ALA A 118 -1.57 5.12 0.15
C ALA A 118 -0.07 5.46 0.14
N SER A 119 0.80 4.45 0.24
CA SER A 119 2.26 4.62 0.24
C SER A 119 2.86 5.05 -1.11
N LEU A 120 2.05 5.09 -2.16
CA LEU A 120 2.41 5.55 -3.50
C LEU A 120 1.83 6.93 -3.80
N VAL A 121 0.53 7.07 -3.55
CA VAL A 121 -0.27 8.25 -3.89
C VAL A 121 0.05 9.43 -2.97
N LEU A 122 -0.01 9.23 -1.65
CA LEU A 122 0.14 10.32 -0.70
C LEU A 122 1.52 10.97 -0.73
N PRO A 123 2.66 10.24 -0.71
CA PRO A 123 3.99 10.86 -0.70
C PRO A 123 4.28 11.64 -1.98
N ALA A 124 3.83 11.17 -3.14
CA ALA A 124 3.96 11.87 -4.40
C ALA A 124 3.11 13.17 -4.42
N LEU A 125 1.87 13.09 -3.92
CA LEU A 125 0.99 14.26 -3.79
C LEU A 125 1.49 15.27 -2.76
N TRP A 126 1.99 14.84 -1.60
CA TRP A 126 2.56 15.75 -0.60
C TRP A 126 3.71 16.54 -1.21
N ALA A 127 4.67 15.85 -1.85
CA ALA A 127 5.80 16.51 -2.50
C ALA A 127 5.40 17.45 -3.64
N ALA A 128 4.39 17.08 -4.44
CA ALA A 128 3.87 17.93 -5.52
C ALA A 128 3.10 19.15 -4.96
N SER A 129 2.26 18.96 -3.94
CA SER A 129 1.42 20.01 -3.34
C SER A 129 2.25 21.15 -2.75
N GLU A 130 3.36 20.84 -2.09
CA GLU A 130 4.27 21.87 -1.56
C GLU A 130 5.00 22.65 -2.66
N GLY A 131 4.93 22.20 -3.94
CA GLY A 131 5.47 22.89 -5.11
C GLY A 131 4.49 23.89 -5.74
N GLU A 132 3.24 23.83 -5.36
CA GLU A 132 2.18 24.70 -5.85
C GLU A 132 1.96 25.90 -4.91
N SER A 133 1.45 27.01 -5.44
CA SER A 133 1.15 28.19 -4.64
C SER A 133 0.06 27.94 -3.61
N ARG A 134 -0.94 27.13 -3.95
CA ARG A 134 -2.06 26.73 -3.09
C ARG A 134 -2.70 25.44 -3.64
N VAL A 135 -3.02 24.50 -2.77
CA VAL A 135 -3.75 23.28 -3.10
C VAL A 135 -4.91 23.10 -2.12
N SER A 136 -6.15 23.31 -2.57
CA SER A 136 -7.32 23.03 -1.73
C SER A 136 -7.43 21.53 -1.41
N GLY A 137 -8.01 21.22 -0.27
CA GLY A 137 -8.24 19.81 0.11
C GLY A 137 -9.12 19.07 -0.90
N ARG A 138 -10.06 19.75 -1.57
CA ARG A 138 -10.86 19.15 -2.67
C ARG A 138 -9.99 18.76 -3.87
N ARG A 139 -9.08 19.65 -4.31
CA ARG A 139 -8.13 19.35 -5.40
C ARG A 139 -7.18 18.22 -5.02
N PHE A 140 -6.72 18.20 -3.78
CA PHE A 140 -5.89 17.11 -3.26
C PHE A 140 -6.64 15.76 -3.25
N LEU A 141 -7.87 15.73 -2.74
CA LEU A 141 -8.70 14.53 -2.67
C LEU A 141 -9.04 14.00 -4.07
N GLU A 142 -9.39 14.89 -5.02
CA GLU A 142 -9.61 14.53 -6.43
C GLU A 142 -8.37 13.87 -7.04
N ALA A 143 -7.20 14.42 -6.78
CA ALA A 143 -5.94 13.87 -7.24
C ALA A 143 -5.60 12.53 -6.57
N ALA A 144 -5.84 12.39 -5.28
CA ALA A 144 -5.64 11.12 -4.56
C ALA A 144 -6.55 10.01 -5.12
N MET A 145 -7.81 10.32 -5.37
CA MET A 145 -8.75 9.37 -5.97
C MET A 145 -8.32 8.91 -7.36
N ALA A 146 -7.79 9.80 -8.21
CA ALA A 146 -7.23 9.41 -9.50
C ALA A 146 -6.13 8.35 -9.36
N GLY A 147 -5.24 8.49 -8.40
CA GLY A 147 -4.20 7.49 -8.10
C GLY A 147 -4.76 6.19 -7.55
N TYR A 148 -5.73 6.26 -6.64
CA TYR A 148 -6.39 5.09 -6.05
C TYR A 148 -7.21 4.28 -7.08
N GLU A 149 -7.66 4.90 -8.16
CA GLU A 149 -8.30 4.21 -9.27
C GLU A 149 -7.29 3.54 -10.22
N VAL A 150 -6.26 4.27 -10.63
CA VAL A 150 -5.34 3.80 -11.68
C VAL A 150 -4.48 2.62 -11.21
N GLY A 151 -3.87 2.71 -10.04
CA GLY A 151 -2.96 1.68 -9.55
C GLY A 151 -3.58 0.28 -9.50
N PRO A 152 -4.71 0.08 -8.79
CA PRO A 152 -5.39 -1.21 -8.74
C PRO A 152 -5.85 -1.72 -10.11
N ARG A 153 -6.33 -0.86 -11.00
CA ARG A 153 -6.76 -1.24 -12.35
C ARG A 153 -5.61 -1.79 -13.18
N VAL A 154 -4.44 -1.16 -13.14
CA VAL A 154 -3.23 -1.69 -13.79
C VAL A 154 -2.83 -3.04 -13.18
N GLY A 155 -2.93 -3.17 -11.84
CA GLY A 155 -2.69 -4.43 -11.14
C GLY A 155 -3.66 -5.55 -11.53
N MET A 156 -4.95 -5.24 -11.72
CA MET A 156 -5.95 -6.20 -12.20
C MET A 156 -5.67 -6.59 -13.65
N ALA A 157 -5.32 -5.65 -14.52
CA ALA A 157 -4.97 -5.91 -15.92
C ALA A 157 -3.75 -6.84 -16.06
N LEU A 158 -2.80 -6.76 -15.13
CA LEU A 158 -1.63 -7.65 -15.07
C LEU A 158 -1.92 -9.00 -14.40
N HIS A 159 -3.12 -9.25 -13.89
CA HIS A 159 -3.35 -10.36 -12.97
C HIS A 159 -2.32 -10.38 -11.84
N GLY A 160 -2.24 -9.27 -11.10
CA GLY A 160 -1.11 -8.91 -10.22
C GLY A 160 -0.67 -9.98 -9.22
N ALA A 161 -1.59 -10.84 -8.74
CA ALA A 161 -1.22 -11.98 -7.88
C ALA A 161 -0.34 -13.02 -8.59
N GLN A 162 -0.57 -13.25 -9.89
CA GLN A 162 0.27 -14.16 -10.70
C GLN A 162 1.63 -13.51 -10.99
N MET A 163 1.64 -12.21 -11.29
CA MET A 163 2.86 -11.44 -11.45
C MET A 163 3.74 -11.49 -10.18
N LEU A 164 3.14 -11.32 -8.98
CA LEU A 164 3.83 -11.50 -7.70
C LEU A 164 4.44 -12.89 -7.56
N SER A 165 3.71 -13.94 -7.93
CA SER A 165 4.19 -15.33 -7.87
C SER A 165 5.36 -15.59 -8.82
N ARG A 166 5.57 -14.74 -9.83
CA ARG A 166 6.75 -14.77 -10.72
C ARG A 166 7.95 -13.97 -10.19
N GLY A 167 7.82 -13.34 -9.05
CA GLY A 167 8.90 -12.65 -8.36
C GLY A 167 8.96 -11.13 -8.58
N TRP A 168 7.96 -10.51 -9.23
CA TRP A 168 7.86 -9.06 -9.36
C TRP A 168 7.14 -8.43 -8.16
N HIS A 169 7.68 -7.35 -7.62
CA HIS A 169 7.03 -6.60 -6.53
C HIS A 169 5.97 -5.63 -7.09
N SER A 170 4.72 -5.84 -6.73
CA SER A 170 3.55 -5.10 -7.26
C SER A 170 3.68 -3.58 -7.12
N GLY A 171 4.02 -3.09 -5.92
CA GLY A 171 4.15 -1.66 -5.65
C GLY A 171 5.17 -0.96 -6.55
N SER A 172 6.29 -1.62 -6.86
CA SER A 172 7.30 -1.06 -7.75
C SER A 172 6.97 -1.22 -9.23
N VAL A 173 6.19 -2.25 -9.61
CA VAL A 173 5.86 -2.48 -11.02
C VAL A 173 4.73 -1.58 -11.47
N PHE A 174 3.56 -1.62 -10.86
CA PHE A 174 2.43 -0.82 -11.33
C PHE A 174 2.03 0.36 -10.43
N GLY A 175 2.67 0.50 -9.27
CA GLY A 175 2.45 1.64 -8.39
C GLY A 175 2.96 2.98 -8.93
N THR A 176 3.92 2.97 -9.85
CA THR A 176 4.37 4.17 -10.57
C THR A 176 3.22 4.87 -11.30
N HIS A 177 2.29 4.09 -11.88
CA HIS A 177 1.12 4.63 -12.57
C HIS A 177 0.14 5.30 -11.60
N ALA A 178 -0.03 4.75 -10.38
CA ALA A 178 -0.87 5.37 -9.34
C ALA A 178 -0.35 6.76 -8.96
N ALA A 179 0.94 6.87 -8.68
CA ALA A 179 1.58 8.14 -8.34
C ALA A 179 1.56 9.13 -9.51
N ALA A 180 1.81 8.66 -10.74
CA ALA A 180 1.76 9.51 -11.94
C ALA A 180 0.35 10.05 -12.21
N ALA A 181 -0.68 9.22 -12.06
CA ALA A 181 -2.07 9.63 -12.21
C ALA A 181 -2.47 10.68 -11.16
N ALA A 182 -2.10 10.46 -9.90
CA ALA A 182 -2.39 11.38 -8.82
C ALA A 182 -1.72 12.75 -9.04
N VAL A 183 -0.41 12.76 -9.28
CA VAL A 183 0.33 14.01 -9.51
C VAL A 183 -0.11 14.69 -10.80
N GLY A 184 -0.33 13.92 -11.89
CA GLY A 184 -0.86 14.46 -13.15
C GLY A 184 -2.21 15.15 -12.99
N LYS A 185 -3.11 14.56 -12.16
CA LYS A 185 -4.40 15.17 -11.83
C LYS A 185 -4.23 16.45 -11.02
N LEU A 186 -3.33 16.44 -10.04
CA LEU A 186 -3.00 17.65 -9.27
C LEU A 186 -2.46 18.77 -10.18
N LEU A 187 -1.62 18.43 -11.15
CA LEU A 187 -1.03 19.39 -12.08
C LEU A 187 -2.00 19.83 -13.21
N GLY A 188 -3.15 19.17 -13.36
CA GLY A 188 -4.16 19.48 -14.37
C GLY A 188 -3.75 19.09 -15.78
N LEU A 189 -3.10 17.92 -15.94
CA LEU A 189 -2.72 17.42 -17.26
C LEU A 189 -3.94 17.20 -18.16
N ASP A 190 -3.81 17.50 -19.45
CA ASP A 190 -4.74 17.07 -20.48
C ASP A 190 -4.55 15.59 -20.85
N ALA A 191 -5.41 15.03 -21.69
CA ALA A 191 -5.39 13.62 -22.02
C ALA A 191 -4.10 13.20 -22.73
N ALA A 192 -3.54 14.01 -23.62
CA ALA A 192 -2.28 13.69 -24.30
C ALA A 192 -1.10 13.65 -23.34
N ARG A 193 -1.05 14.56 -22.37
CA ARG A 193 -0.02 14.58 -21.32
C ARG A 193 -0.22 13.48 -20.30
N PHE A 194 -1.46 13.07 -20.00
CA PHE A 194 -1.70 11.87 -19.19
C PHE A 194 -1.20 10.61 -19.89
N GLU A 195 -1.41 10.47 -21.22
CA GLU A 195 -0.82 9.36 -21.99
C GLU A 195 0.71 9.36 -21.85
N ASP A 196 1.35 10.53 -21.96
CA ASP A 196 2.80 10.65 -21.75
C ASP A 196 3.22 10.27 -20.32
N ALA A 197 2.50 10.75 -19.31
CA ALA A 197 2.79 10.43 -17.90
C ALA A 197 2.66 8.93 -17.62
N LEU A 198 1.63 8.26 -18.14
CA LEU A 198 1.46 6.81 -18.01
C LEU A 198 2.58 6.04 -18.72
N GLY A 199 2.99 6.48 -19.90
CA GLY A 199 4.11 5.89 -20.64
C GLY A 199 5.46 6.08 -19.94
N LEU A 200 5.70 7.25 -19.37
CA LEU A 200 6.89 7.54 -18.55
C LEU A 200 6.89 6.75 -17.23
N ALA A 201 5.74 6.53 -16.63
CA ALA A 201 5.62 5.71 -15.43
C ALA A 201 5.98 4.25 -15.72
N GLY A 202 5.44 3.69 -16.82
CA GLY A 202 5.66 2.29 -17.20
C GLY A 202 7.13 1.96 -17.46
N THR A 203 7.90 2.87 -18.06
CA THR A 203 9.33 2.63 -18.33
C THR A 203 10.23 2.69 -17.09
N GLN A 204 9.71 3.13 -15.94
CA GLN A 204 10.44 3.22 -14.66
C GLN A 204 10.04 2.10 -13.68
N SER A 205 9.24 1.13 -14.12
CA SER A 205 8.74 0.04 -13.30
C SER A 205 9.81 -1.02 -13.05
N ALA A 206 9.94 -1.48 -11.80
CA ALA A 206 10.92 -2.48 -11.38
C ALA A 206 10.54 -3.09 -10.02
N GLY A 207 11.44 -3.92 -9.44
CA GLY A 207 11.34 -4.42 -8.06
C GLY A 207 11.17 -5.94 -7.97
N LEU A 208 11.86 -6.53 -6.99
CA LEU A 208 11.97 -7.98 -6.83
C LEU A 208 11.36 -8.45 -5.50
N MET A 209 10.54 -9.51 -5.55
CA MET A 209 9.91 -10.10 -4.37
C MET A 209 10.91 -10.78 -3.42
N ALA A 210 12.10 -11.16 -3.89
CA ALA A 210 13.15 -11.72 -3.02
C ALA A 210 13.51 -10.79 -1.84
N ALA A 211 13.25 -9.49 -1.96
CA ALA A 211 13.42 -8.54 -0.86
C ALA A 211 12.54 -8.83 0.38
N GLN A 212 11.55 -9.71 0.28
CA GLN A 212 10.64 -10.06 1.38
C GLN A 212 11.29 -10.85 2.51
N TYR A 213 12.39 -11.54 2.26
CA TYR A 213 12.99 -12.45 3.26
C TYR A 213 13.77 -11.67 4.34
N GLU A 214 14.63 -10.73 3.94
CA GLU A 214 15.51 -10.02 4.88
C GLU A 214 15.88 -8.59 4.45
N ALA A 215 15.62 -8.21 3.20
CA ALA A 215 16.18 -6.99 2.64
C ALA A 215 15.39 -5.73 2.99
N MET A 216 16.06 -4.74 3.56
CA MET A 216 15.46 -3.42 3.88
C MET A 216 14.86 -2.74 2.64
N CYS A 217 15.39 -3.02 1.43
CA CYS A 217 14.91 -2.40 0.18
C CYS A 217 13.44 -2.71 -0.13
N LYS A 218 12.84 -3.78 0.43
CA LYS A 218 11.39 -4.02 0.34
C LYS A 218 10.60 -2.79 0.79
N ARG A 219 11.03 -2.11 1.85
CA ARG A 219 10.37 -0.91 2.39
C ARG A 219 10.49 0.30 1.48
N MET A 220 11.52 0.35 0.62
CA MET A 220 11.75 1.44 -0.33
C MET A 220 11.05 1.22 -1.69
N HIS A 221 10.54 0.05 -1.99
CA HIS A 221 9.89 -0.24 -3.27
C HIS A 221 8.77 0.78 -3.59
N HIS A 222 7.94 1.10 -2.61
CA HIS A 222 6.87 2.07 -2.77
C HIS A 222 7.41 3.51 -2.84
N GLY A 223 8.43 3.83 -2.07
CA GLY A 223 9.11 5.12 -2.16
C GLY A 223 9.72 5.34 -3.55
N PHE A 224 10.38 4.34 -4.13
CA PHE A 224 10.88 4.41 -5.50
C PHE A 224 9.75 4.64 -6.50
N ALA A 225 8.65 3.90 -6.39
CA ALA A 225 7.50 4.07 -7.28
C ALA A 225 6.83 5.44 -7.14
N ALA A 226 6.66 5.95 -5.92
CA ALA A 226 6.13 7.29 -5.66
C ALA A 226 7.00 8.38 -6.29
N ARG A 227 8.33 8.29 -6.10
CA ARG A 227 9.31 9.18 -6.74
C ARG A 227 9.23 9.10 -8.27
N ASN A 228 9.21 7.90 -8.82
CA ASN A 228 9.20 7.67 -10.27
C ASN A 228 7.90 8.17 -10.91
N GLY A 229 6.76 7.98 -10.25
CA GLY A 229 5.47 8.53 -10.71
C GLY A 229 5.42 10.06 -10.64
N LEU A 230 6.02 10.65 -9.60
CA LEU A 230 6.20 12.10 -9.52
C LEU A 230 7.01 12.62 -10.72
N TYR A 231 8.16 12.01 -11.03
CA TYR A 231 8.96 12.36 -12.20
C TYR A 231 8.15 12.21 -13.50
N ALA A 232 7.42 11.11 -13.67
CA ALA A 232 6.62 10.87 -14.86
C ALA A 232 5.61 11.99 -15.12
N ALA A 233 4.85 12.39 -14.09
CA ALA A 233 3.86 13.46 -14.22
C ALA A 233 4.48 14.83 -14.47
N VAL A 234 5.57 15.17 -13.77
CA VAL A 234 6.24 16.46 -13.90
C VAL A 234 6.94 16.59 -15.26
N LEU A 235 7.57 15.54 -15.76
CA LEU A 235 8.18 15.51 -17.10
C LEU A 235 7.12 15.67 -18.19
N ALA A 236 6.00 14.95 -18.09
CA ALA A 236 4.88 15.08 -19.02
C ALA A 236 4.26 16.49 -18.98
N ALA A 237 4.13 17.09 -17.79
CA ALA A 237 3.69 18.48 -17.63
C ALA A 237 4.63 19.46 -18.35
N GLY A 238 5.94 19.18 -18.33
CA GLY A 238 6.97 19.92 -19.05
C GLY A 238 7.03 19.64 -20.55
N GLY A 239 6.21 18.73 -21.09
CA GLY A 239 6.18 18.38 -22.51
C GLY A 239 7.13 17.26 -22.92
N TYR A 240 7.72 16.53 -21.95
CA TYR A 240 8.52 15.34 -22.27
C TYR A 240 7.60 14.16 -22.62
N THR A 241 7.83 13.52 -23.76
CA THR A 241 6.95 12.47 -24.27
C THR A 241 7.25 11.10 -23.67
N GLY A 242 6.18 10.35 -23.35
CA GLY A 242 6.24 8.96 -22.90
C GLY A 242 5.87 7.97 -24.01
N ILE A 243 5.91 6.68 -23.63
CA ILE A 243 5.46 5.59 -24.50
C ILE A 243 3.96 5.76 -24.77
N LYS A 244 3.60 5.94 -26.05
CA LYS A 244 2.21 6.04 -26.46
C LYS A 244 1.54 4.66 -26.45
N ARG A 245 0.25 4.60 -26.00
CA ARG A 245 -0.51 3.36 -25.93
C ARG A 245 0.21 2.30 -25.06
N VAL A 246 0.75 2.71 -23.92
CA VAL A 246 1.69 1.92 -23.11
C VAL A 246 1.11 0.58 -22.63
N PHE A 247 -0.21 0.50 -22.40
CA PHE A 247 -0.84 -0.72 -21.90
C PHE A 247 -1.12 -1.74 -23.00
N GLU A 248 -1.50 -1.31 -24.20
CA GLU A 248 -1.90 -2.17 -25.32
C GLU A 248 -0.82 -2.41 -26.39
N ARG A 249 0.40 -1.86 -26.24
CA ARG A 249 1.51 -2.17 -27.13
C ARG A 249 1.88 -3.65 -27.05
N GLU A 250 1.91 -4.33 -28.20
CA GLU A 250 2.28 -5.75 -28.30
C GLU A 250 3.77 -5.93 -27.99
N TYR A 251 4.65 -5.20 -28.68
CA TYR A 251 6.09 -5.25 -28.46
C TYR A 251 6.53 -4.18 -27.47
N GLY A 252 7.10 -4.62 -26.34
CA GLY A 252 7.66 -3.73 -25.33
C GLY A 252 6.63 -2.87 -24.61
N GLY A 253 5.34 -3.19 -24.70
CA GLY A 253 4.28 -2.57 -23.92
C GLY A 253 4.30 -3.04 -22.47
N PHE A 254 3.66 -2.28 -21.60
CA PHE A 254 3.68 -2.57 -20.17
C PHE A 254 3.03 -3.92 -19.83
N LEU A 255 1.80 -4.16 -20.37
CA LEU A 255 1.10 -5.40 -20.09
C LEU A 255 1.75 -6.60 -20.79
N SER A 256 2.25 -6.44 -22.02
CA SER A 256 2.92 -7.53 -22.75
C SER A 256 4.22 -7.96 -22.06
N THR A 257 4.97 -7.00 -21.50
CA THR A 257 6.26 -7.28 -20.85
C THR A 257 6.09 -7.88 -19.45
N PHE A 258 5.36 -7.18 -18.55
CA PHE A 258 5.20 -7.64 -17.16
C PHE A 258 4.12 -8.73 -17.00
N GLY A 259 3.21 -8.84 -17.98
CA GLY A 259 2.15 -9.85 -18.03
C GLY A 259 2.51 -11.11 -18.84
N GLU A 260 3.74 -11.22 -19.35
CA GLU A 260 4.15 -12.38 -20.13
C GLU A 260 3.89 -13.70 -19.39
N GLY A 261 3.23 -14.63 -20.09
CA GLY A 261 2.93 -15.98 -19.59
C GLY A 261 1.77 -16.09 -18.60
N HIS A 262 0.99 -15.01 -18.36
CA HIS A 262 -0.23 -15.09 -17.54
C HIS A 262 -1.41 -14.27 -18.09
N ALA A 263 -1.46 -14.11 -19.41
CA ALA A 263 -2.57 -13.55 -20.16
C ALA A 263 -3.13 -12.23 -19.58
N PRO A 264 -2.37 -11.13 -19.64
CA PRO A 264 -2.83 -9.84 -19.15
C PRO A 264 -4.10 -9.39 -19.90
N ASP A 265 -4.99 -8.69 -19.20
CA ASP A 265 -6.28 -8.24 -19.72
C ASP A 265 -6.37 -6.70 -19.71
N ALA A 266 -6.06 -6.08 -20.84
CA ALA A 266 -6.11 -4.63 -20.99
C ALA A 266 -7.51 -4.02 -20.75
N ALA A 267 -8.59 -4.81 -20.88
CA ALA A 267 -9.95 -4.33 -20.63
C ALA A 267 -10.15 -3.91 -19.17
N GLN A 268 -9.45 -4.53 -18.21
CA GLN A 268 -9.51 -4.18 -16.79
C GLN A 268 -9.08 -2.74 -16.49
N ILE A 269 -8.28 -2.12 -17.36
CA ILE A 269 -7.86 -0.71 -17.21
C ILE A 269 -9.08 0.22 -17.18
N THR A 270 -10.09 -0.06 -18.00
CA THR A 270 -11.25 0.84 -18.19
C THR A 270 -12.60 0.21 -17.85
N ASP A 271 -12.63 -1.06 -17.42
CA ASP A 271 -13.87 -1.74 -17.05
C ASP A 271 -14.55 -1.04 -15.85
N GLY A 272 -15.80 -0.59 -16.05
CA GLY A 272 -16.56 0.17 -15.03
C GLY A 272 -15.87 1.48 -14.58
N LEU A 273 -15.03 2.09 -15.43
CA LEU A 273 -14.31 3.33 -15.11
C LEU A 273 -15.30 4.50 -14.93
N GLY A 274 -15.27 5.13 -13.75
CA GLY A 274 -16.21 6.19 -13.37
C GLY A 274 -17.55 5.70 -12.80
N GLU A 275 -17.81 4.39 -12.79
CA GLU A 275 -19.02 3.76 -12.23
C GLU A 275 -18.69 2.92 -11.01
N ARG A 276 -17.64 2.08 -11.10
CA ARG A 276 -17.11 1.27 -10.02
C ARG A 276 -15.84 1.92 -9.48
N TRP A 277 -15.83 2.21 -8.17
CA TRP A 277 -14.72 2.87 -7.49
C TRP A 277 -13.80 1.84 -6.83
N GLU A 278 -12.58 1.71 -7.34
CA GLU A 278 -11.59 0.79 -6.77
C GLU A 278 -11.11 1.25 -5.39
N VAL A 279 -11.17 2.53 -5.11
CA VAL A 279 -10.87 3.08 -3.77
C VAL A 279 -11.73 2.46 -2.67
N GLU A 280 -13.00 2.12 -2.95
CA GLU A 280 -13.91 1.49 -1.98
C GLU A 280 -13.50 0.05 -1.64
N ARG A 281 -12.70 -0.58 -2.52
CA ARG A 281 -12.21 -1.96 -2.38
C ARG A 281 -10.84 -2.06 -1.76
N ILE A 282 -10.15 -0.94 -1.55
CA ILE A 282 -8.86 -0.90 -0.86
C ILE A 282 -9.08 -1.23 0.63
N VAL A 283 -8.41 -2.25 1.10
CA VAL A 283 -8.49 -2.76 2.47
C VAL A 283 -7.42 -2.10 3.32
N ILE A 284 -7.79 -1.52 4.45
CA ILE A 284 -6.86 -1.05 5.48
C ILE A 284 -6.50 -2.25 6.38
N LYS A 285 -5.22 -2.48 6.61
CA LYS A 285 -4.74 -3.66 7.37
C LYS A 285 -5.03 -3.53 8.87
N PRO A 286 -5.69 -4.52 9.48
CA PRO A 286 -5.83 -4.59 10.94
C PRO A 286 -4.60 -5.18 11.65
N TYR A 287 -3.69 -5.85 10.91
CA TYR A 287 -2.49 -6.50 11.44
C TYR A 287 -1.24 -6.03 10.71
N ALA A 288 -0.10 -6.01 11.42
CA ALA A 288 1.20 -5.59 10.90
C ALA A 288 1.89 -6.74 10.12
N ALA A 289 1.20 -7.32 9.15
CA ALA A 289 1.65 -8.47 8.40
C ALA A 289 1.22 -8.43 6.92
N MET A 290 1.82 -9.28 6.11
CA MET A 290 1.46 -9.47 4.71
C MET A 290 -0.03 -9.83 4.57
N GLY A 291 -0.73 -9.23 3.59
CA GLY A 291 -2.19 -9.34 3.44
C GLY A 291 -2.73 -10.78 3.40
N GLY A 292 -1.98 -11.73 2.85
CA GLY A 292 -2.36 -13.15 2.85
C GLY A 292 -2.35 -13.83 4.23
N ILE A 293 -1.73 -13.20 5.24
CA ILE A 293 -1.67 -13.72 6.63
C ILE A 293 -2.92 -13.32 7.43
N HIS A 294 -3.67 -12.33 6.95
CA HIS A 294 -4.82 -11.79 7.71
C HIS A 294 -5.94 -12.81 7.90
N ALA A 295 -6.29 -13.60 6.87
CA ALA A 295 -7.30 -14.64 7.02
C ALA A 295 -6.88 -15.77 7.99
N PRO A 296 -5.63 -16.28 7.98
CA PRO A 296 -5.09 -17.13 9.03
C PRO A 296 -5.18 -16.53 10.44
N LEU A 297 -4.85 -15.25 10.63
CA LEU A 297 -4.99 -14.57 11.93
C LEU A 297 -6.44 -14.46 12.37
N ASP A 298 -7.33 -14.07 11.47
CA ASP A 298 -8.77 -14.02 11.76
C ASP A 298 -9.34 -15.39 12.15
N ALA A 299 -8.93 -16.46 11.45
CA ALA A 299 -9.35 -17.82 11.77
C ALA A 299 -8.82 -18.27 13.15
N LEU A 300 -7.58 -17.91 13.50
CA LEU A 300 -7.02 -18.18 14.82
C LEU A 300 -7.81 -17.45 15.93
N PHE A 301 -8.15 -16.16 15.72
CA PHE A 301 -8.96 -15.42 16.67
C PHE A 301 -10.40 -15.95 16.78
N ASP A 302 -10.96 -16.53 15.70
CA ASP A 302 -12.26 -17.24 15.76
C ASP A 302 -12.19 -18.51 16.61
N VAL A 303 -11.06 -19.24 16.57
CA VAL A 303 -10.81 -20.34 17.52
C VAL A 303 -10.70 -19.80 18.95
N GLY A 304 -9.97 -18.70 19.13
CA GLY A 304 -9.79 -18.03 20.43
C GLY A 304 -11.10 -17.56 21.07
N ALA A 305 -12.09 -17.19 20.25
CA ALA A 305 -13.43 -16.85 20.72
C ALA A 305 -14.24 -18.07 21.24
N GLN A 306 -13.94 -19.28 20.76
CA GLN A 306 -14.56 -20.52 21.21
C GLN A 306 -13.83 -21.13 22.41
N ARG A 307 -12.50 -21.04 22.43
CA ARG A 307 -11.64 -21.52 23.52
C ARG A 307 -10.39 -20.64 23.63
N ALA A 308 -10.07 -20.19 24.85
CA ALA A 308 -8.88 -19.38 25.11
C ALA A 308 -7.59 -20.05 24.59
N LEU A 309 -6.79 -19.30 23.87
CA LEU A 309 -5.52 -19.76 23.30
C LEU A 309 -4.41 -19.59 24.34
N LYS A 310 -4.03 -20.67 25.00
CA LYS A 310 -2.88 -20.71 25.91
C LYS A 310 -1.80 -21.59 25.32
N ALA A 311 -0.63 -21.05 25.07
CA ALA A 311 0.46 -21.75 24.38
C ALA A 311 0.80 -23.12 25.01
N GLY A 312 0.74 -23.26 26.35
CA GLY A 312 0.96 -24.51 27.05
C GLY A 312 -0.12 -25.58 26.81
N GLU A 313 -1.30 -25.19 26.40
CA GLU A 313 -2.44 -26.09 26.13
C GLU A 313 -2.56 -26.45 24.63
N ILE A 314 -1.73 -25.87 23.74
CA ILE A 314 -1.78 -26.11 22.30
C ILE A 314 -0.77 -27.23 21.94
N ALA A 315 -1.27 -28.33 21.38
CA ALA A 315 -0.45 -29.41 20.85
C ALA A 315 0.01 -29.14 19.41
N ALA A 316 -0.91 -28.65 18.54
CA ALA A 316 -0.61 -28.32 17.14
C ALA A 316 -1.56 -27.24 16.59
N ILE A 317 -1.04 -26.46 15.64
CA ILE A 317 -1.82 -25.56 14.77
C ILE A 317 -1.54 -25.96 13.32
N GLU A 318 -2.58 -26.32 12.58
CA GLU A 318 -2.50 -26.69 11.17
C GLU A 318 -3.21 -25.60 10.32
N VAL A 319 -2.56 -25.16 9.27
CA VAL A 319 -3.08 -24.09 8.41
C VAL A 319 -2.97 -24.51 6.96
N ASP A 320 -4.08 -24.64 6.29
CA ASP A 320 -4.12 -24.89 4.84
C ASP A 320 -4.51 -23.60 4.13
N VAL A 321 -3.72 -23.21 3.11
CA VAL A 321 -3.86 -21.97 2.34
C VAL A 321 -3.68 -22.24 0.85
N SER A 322 -4.02 -21.24 -0.01
CA SER A 322 -3.79 -21.28 -1.45
C SER A 322 -2.29 -21.29 -1.78
N HIS A 323 -1.93 -21.75 -2.99
CA HIS A 323 -0.54 -21.73 -3.48
C HIS A 323 0.10 -20.35 -3.35
N ALA A 324 -0.62 -19.29 -3.75
CA ALA A 324 -0.10 -17.94 -3.71
C ALA A 324 0.22 -17.48 -2.27
N VAL A 325 -0.64 -17.78 -1.30
CA VAL A 325 -0.40 -17.43 0.11
C VAL A 325 0.71 -18.29 0.71
N TYR A 326 0.73 -19.58 0.40
CA TYR A 326 1.81 -20.49 0.82
C TYR A 326 3.17 -20.02 0.32
N HIS A 327 3.28 -19.76 -0.98
CA HIS A 327 4.53 -19.37 -1.61
C HIS A 327 5.08 -18.03 -1.11
N HIS A 328 4.18 -17.09 -0.79
CA HIS A 328 4.56 -15.74 -0.34
C HIS A 328 4.70 -15.61 1.17
N GLY A 329 4.04 -16.47 1.97
CA GLY A 329 3.91 -16.30 3.41
C GLY A 329 4.43 -17.46 4.25
N TRP A 330 5.05 -18.46 3.63
CA TRP A 330 5.55 -19.61 4.39
C TRP A 330 6.94 -20.07 3.97
N TRP A 331 7.78 -20.20 4.94
CA TRP A 331 9.03 -20.97 4.97
C TRP A 331 9.32 -21.31 6.42
N VAL A 332 10.14 -22.33 6.67
CA VAL A 332 10.57 -22.64 8.05
C VAL A 332 11.47 -21.49 8.54
N PRO A 333 11.02 -20.70 9.53
CA PRO A 333 11.80 -19.58 10.01
C PRO A 333 13.07 -20.07 10.72
N GLN A 334 14.15 -19.30 10.60
CA GLN A 334 15.42 -19.55 11.27
C GLN A 334 15.78 -18.36 12.16
N ARG A 335 16.39 -18.64 13.29
CA ARG A 335 16.89 -17.61 14.22
C ARG A 335 18.34 -17.24 13.85
N PRO A 336 18.67 -15.95 13.68
CA PRO A 336 17.81 -14.78 13.90
C PRO A 336 16.83 -14.54 12.75
N LEU A 337 15.62 -14.06 13.07
CA LEU A 337 14.61 -13.66 12.10
C LEU A 337 14.49 -12.13 12.08
N THR A 338 14.45 -11.53 10.89
CA THR A 338 14.30 -10.07 10.74
C THR A 338 12.84 -9.65 10.95
N PRO A 339 12.55 -8.38 11.32
CA PRO A 339 11.19 -7.86 11.37
C PRO A 339 10.43 -8.04 10.03
N ILE A 340 11.11 -7.86 8.90
CA ILE A 340 10.51 -8.08 7.57
C ILE A 340 10.14 -9.55 7.40
N GLY A 341 11.06 -10.47 7.68
CA GLY A 341 10.81 -11.90 7.59
C GLY A 341 9.67 -12.35 8.51
N ALA A 342 9.62 -11.82 9.73
CA ALA A 342 8.56 -12.11 10.69
C ALA A 342 7.17 -11.67 10.17
N GLN A 343 7.06 -10.46 9.60
CA GLN A 343 5.83 -9.91 9.05
C GLN A 343 5.35 -10.63 7.77
N MET A 344 6.24 -11.36 7.12
CA MET A 344 5.95 -12.15 5.92
C MET A 344 5.73 -13.63 6.22
N ASN A 345 5.85 -14.08 7.49
CA ASN A 345 5.78 -15.49 7.87
C ASN A 345 4.50 -15.82 8.64
N ILE A 346 3.67 -16.72 8.10
CA ILE A 346 2.39 -17.15 8.71
C ILE A 346 2.64 -17.75 10.09
N GLY A 347 3.64 -18.64 10.22
CA GLY A 347 3.92 -19.33 11.49
C GLY A 347 4.29 -18.36 12.59
N TYR A 348 5.18 -17.39 12.29
CA TYR A 348 5.55 -16.37 13.25
C TYR A 348 4.35 -15.52 13.69
N ALA A 349 3.55 -15.02 12.71
CA ALA A 349 2.39 -14.18 13.01
C ALA A 349 1.36 -14.90 13.88
N LEU A 350 1.11 -16.18 13.63
CA LEU A 350 0.22 -17.01 14.46
C LEU A 350 0.81 -17.27 15.85
N ALA A 351 2.12 -17.50 15.95
CA ALA A 351 2.77 -17.71 17.24
C ALA A 351 2.62 -16.50 18.17
N VAL A 352 2.91 -15.29 17.68
CA VAL A 352 2.75 -14.07 18.51
C VAL A 352 1.28 -13.76 18.80
N ALA A 353 0.37 -14.07 17.86
CA ALA A 353 -1.07 -13.91 18.10
C ALA A 353 -1.59 -14.85 19.20
N VAL A 354 -1.07 -16.08 19.31
CA VAL A 354 -1.36 -16.98 20.44
C VAL A 354 -0.82 -16.42 21.76
N LEU A 355 0.42 -15.97 21.74
CA LEU A 355 1.15 -15.59 22.96
C LEU A 355 0.68 -14.23 23.51
N ASP A 356 0.43 -13.26 22.64
CA ASP A 356 0.16 -11.88 23.01
C ASP A 356 -1.28 -11.42 22.73
N GLY A 357 -2.08 -12.23 22.05
CA GLY A 357 -3.45 -11.87 21.66
C GLY A 357 -3.50 -10.78 20.58
N ALA A 358 -2.39 -10.47 19.91
CA ALA A 358 -2.26 -9.39 18.93
C ALA A 358 -1.17 -9.72 17.89
N ALA A 359 -1.22 -9.02 16.73
CA ALA A 359 -0.20 -9.05 15.69
C ALA A 359 0.01 -7.62 15.15
N LEU A 360 0.44 -6.71 16.02
CA LEU A 360 0.66 -5.28 15.77
C LEU A 360 2.14 -4.92 15.94
N VAL A 361 2.46 -3.62 16.06
CA VAL A 361 3.84 -3.14 16.10
C VAL A 361 4.70 -3.81 17.17
N PRO A 362 4.27 -3.94 18.45
CA PRO A 362 5.09 -4.57 19.48
C PRO A 362 5.45 -6.04 19.20
N GLN A 363 4.54 -6.79 18.55
CA GLN A 363 4.73 -8.20 18.23
C GLN A 363 5.83 -8.46 17.19
N PHE A 364 6.18 -7.44 16.42
CA PHE A 364 7.23 -7.51 15.38
C PHE A 364 8.46 -6.65 15.74
N ALA A 365 8.57 -6.20 16.98
CA ALA A 365 9.78 -5.57 17.49
C ALA A 365 10.92 -6.61 17.64
N PRO A 366 12.20 -6.23 17.41
CA PRO A 366 13.32 -7.16 17.43
C PRO A 366 13.40 -8.02 18.69
N ALA A 367 13.20 -7.43 19.87
CA ALA A 367 13.24 -8.15 21.15
C ALA A 367 12.13 -9.22 21.26
N ARG A 368 10.91 -8.93 20.70
CA ARG A 368 9.82 -9.91 20.70
C ARG A 368 10.05 -11.02 19.71
N ILE A 369 10.64 -10.72 18.56
CA ILE A 369 11.00 -11.71 17.53
C ILE A 369 12.02 -12.72 18.08
N ASP A 370 12.95 -12.26 18.89
CA ASP A 370 14.01 -13.12 19.44
C ASP A 370 13.64 -13.83 20.77
N ALA A 371 12.40 -13.66 21.24
CA ALA A 371 11.97 -14.25 22.52
C ALA A 371 11.79 -15.77 22.44
N ASP A 372 12.28 -16.50 23.44
CA ASP A 372 12.35 -17.97 23.45
C ASP A 372 10.97 -18.64 23.41
N ASP A 373 9.93 -18.02 24.00
CA ASP A 373 8.57 -18.56 23.99
C ASP A 373 7.97 -18.63 22.57
N VAL A 374 8.31 -17.67 21.70
CA VAL A 374 7.93 -17.70 20.28
C VAL A 374 8.59 -18.89 19.58
N TRP A 375 9.92 -19.04 19.77
CA TRP A 375 10.68 -20.12 19.14
C TRP A 375 10.29 -21.50 19.67
N ALA A 376 9.81 -21.61 20.90
CA ALA A 376 9.26 -22.84 21.47
C ALA A 376 7.89 -23.22 20.87
N LEU A 377 7.08 -22.23 20.44
CA LEU A 377 5.76 -22.48 19.86
C LEU A 377 5.83 -22.77 18.35
N LEU A 378 6.73 -22.15 17.61
CA LEU A 378 6.86 -22.28 16.15
C LEU A 378 6.86 -23.73 15.63
N PRO A 379 7.56 -24.71 16.23
CA PRO A 379 7.56 -26.10 15.75
C PRO A 379 6.17 -26.79 15.82
N ARG A 380 5.22 -26.24 16.55
CA ARG A 380 3.84 -26.76 16.63
C ARG A 380 2.92 -26.21 15.54
N ILE A 381 3.42 -25.32 14.67
CA ILE A 381 2.65 -24.66 13.61
C ILE A 381 3.07 -25.24 12.27
N ALA A 382 2.13 -25.87 11.57
CA ALA A 382 2.33 -26.44 10.25
C ALA A 382 1.46 -25.69 9.23
N VAL A 383 2.09 -25.17 8.18
CA VAL A 383 1.39 -24.50 7.07
C VAL A 383 1.52 -25.36 5.82
N ARG A 384 0.42 -25.57 5.11
CA ARG A 384 0.34 -26.43 3.93
C ARG A 384 -0.38 -25.71 2.79
N HIS A 385 -0.03 -26.04 1.57
CA HIS A 385 -0.81 -25.68 0.38
C HIS A 385 -1.94 -26.70 0.19
N ASP A 386 -3.18 -26.19 0.07
CA ASP A 386 -4.34 -26.99 -0.35
C ASP A 386 -4.71 -26.63 -1.80
N PRO A 387 -4.49 -27.52 -2.80
CA PRO A 387 -4.82 -27.25 -4.20
C PRO A 387 -6.28 -26.91 -4.45
N ALA A 388 -7.21 -27.33 -3.58
CA ALA A 388 -8.61 -27.00 -3.70
C ALA A 388 -8.88 -25.50 -3.55
N PHE A 389 -7.96 -24.77 -2.90
CA PHE A 389 -8.09 -23.31 -2.74
C PHE A 389 -7.62 -22.51 -3.96
N ASP A 390 -6.97 -23.14 -4.93
CA ASP A 390 -6.54 -22.49 -6.17
C ASP A 390 -7.63 -22.44 -7.23
N ALA A 391 -8.64 -23.33 -7.16
CA ALA A 391 -9.67 -23.52 -8.18
C ALA A 391 -10.59 -22.30 -8.41
N GLY A 392 -10.60 -21.31 -7.52
CA GLY A 392 -11.42 -20.09 -7.63
C GLY A 392 -10.68 -18.86 -8.15
N GLY A 393 -9.44 -19.01 -8.64
CA GLY A 393 -8.61 -17.91 -9.13
C GLY A 393 -8.28 -16.85 -8.05
N GLN A 394 -8.12 -15.60 -8.45
CA GLN A 394 -7.72 -14.53 -7.53
C GLN A 394 -8.70 -14.30 -6.36
N ARG A 395 -10.00 -14.52 -6.59
CA ARG A 395 -11.03 -14.35 -5.53
C ARG A 395 -10.93 -15.40 -4.43
N ALA A 396 -10.42 -16.59 -4.74
CA ALA A 396 -10.24 -17.67 -3.77
C ALA A 396 -8.91 -17.61 -3.01
N ARG A 397 -8.00 -16.72 -3.39
CA ARG A 397 -6.68 -16.58 -2.78
C ARG A 397 -6.69 -16.45 -1.27
N GLY A 398 -7.72 -15.80 -0.70
CA GLY A 398 -7.87 -15.56 0.73
C GLY A 398 -8.45 -16.72 1.53
N ARG A 399 -8.73 -17.87 0.90
CA ARG A 399 -9.27 -19.04 1.60
C ARG A 399 -8.25 -19.61 2.58
N VAL A 400 -8.73 -19.98 3.75
CA VAL A 400 -7.94 -20.66 4.79
C VAL A 400 -8.80 -21.68 5.53
N ARG A 401 -8.20 -22.82 5.87
CA ARG A 401 -8.67 -23.75 6.87
C ARG A 401 -7.62 -23.78 7.98
N LEU A 402 -8.01 -23.45 9.20
CA LEU A 402 -7.14 -23.46 10.36
C LEU A 402 -7.73 -24.40 11.44
N ALA A 403 -6.91 -25.28 11.97
CA ALA A 403 -7.28 -26.15 13.06
C ALA A 403 -6.28 -26.04 14.20
N VAL A 404 -6.79 -25.89 15.43
CA VAL A 404 -6.00 -25.97 16.65
C VAL A 404 -6.36 -27.26 17.38
N THR A 405 -5.35 -28.09 17.64
CA THR A 405 -5.44 -29.28 18.48
C THR A 405 -4.85 -28.96 19.85
N PHE A 406 -5.64 -29.15 20.88
CA PHE A 406 -5.24 -28.89 22.26
C PHE A 406 -4.66 -30.17 22.91
N THR A 407 -3.89 -30.01 24.00
CA THR A 407 -3.22 -31.11 24.71
C THR A 407 -4.19 -32.12 25.34
N ASP A 408 -5.44 -31.74 25.57
CA ASP A 408 -6.52 -32.63 26.03
C ASP A 408 -7.18 -33.42 24.88
N GLY A 409 -6.74 -33.26 23.65
CA GLY A 409 -7.26 -33.92 22.46
C GLY A 409 -8.41 -33.19 21.77
N GLN A 410 -8.95 -32.11 22.33
CA GLN A 410 -9.96 -31.31 21.64
C GLN A 410 -9.33 -30.67 20.38
N ARG A 411 -10.07 -30.73 19.24
CA ARG A 411 -9.71 -30.08 17.98
C ARG A 411 -10.82 -29.10 17.59
N ILE A 412 -10.46 -27.85 17.33
CA ILE A 412 -11.36 -26.82 16.82
C ILE A 412 -10.85 -26.40 15.44
N GLU A 413 -11.74 -26.45 14.45
CA GLU A 413 -11.43 -26.09 13.06
C GLU A 413 -12.31 -24.91 12.63
N VAL A 414 -11.69 -23.95 11.94
CA VAL A 414 -12.33 -22.77 11.36
C VAL A 414 -11.96 -22.66 9.90
N ASN A 415 -12.96 -22.40 9.04
CA ASN A 415 -12.81 -22.13 7.62
C ASN A 415 -13.23 -20.70 7.32
N ARG A 416 -12.40 -19.97 6.54
CA ARG A 416 -12.74 -18.62 6.04
C ARG A 416 -12.51 -18.54 4.53
N THR A 417 -13.31 -17.70 3.88
CA THR A 417 -13.18 -17.43 2.45
C THR A 417 -12.29 -16.23 2.18
N ALA A 418 -12.17 -15.31 3.14
CA ALA A 418 -11.32 -14.12 3.09
C ALA A 418 -11.03 -13.62 4.52
N SER A 419 -10.20 -12.59 4.65
CA SER A 419 -10.05 -11.87 5.92
C SER A 419 -11.28 -11.01 6.21
N ARG A 420 -11.54 -10.75 7.50
CA ARG A 420 -12.66 -9.89 7.94
C ARG A 420 -12.64 -8.52 7.28
N ALA A 421 -11.47 -7.92 7.13
CA ALA A 421 -11.33 -6.60 6.53
C ALA A 421 -11.70 -6.56 5.03
N ILE A 422 -11.66 -7.71 4.31
CA ILE A 422 -12.20 -7.84 2.94
C ILE A 422 -13.72 -8.03 2.98
N GLU A 423 -14.22 -8.85 3.90
CA GLU A 423 -15.64 -9.19 4.03
C GLU A 423 -16.47 -7.99 4.54
N ALA A 424 -15.88 -7.20 5.47
CA ALA A 424 -16.48 -5.99 6.05
C ALA A 424 -15.41 -4.92 6.19
N PRO A 425 -15.29 -4.01 5.20
CA PRO A 425 -14.35 -2.90 5.27
C PRO A 425 -14.58 -2.05 6.51
N GLN A 426 -13.49 -1.64 7.17
CA GLN A 426 -13.54 -0.80 8.36
C GLN A 426 -14.22 0.54 8.08
N SER A 427 -15.07 0.97 9.01
CA SER A 427 -15.68 2.30 9.03
C SER A 427 -14.64 3.39 9.26
N SER A 428 -14.99 4.64 8.96
CA SER A 428 -14.11 5.80 9.23
C SER A 428 -13.76 5.93 10.71
N ASP A 429 -14.67 5.56 11.62
CA ASP A 429 -14.40 5.61 13.08
C ASP A 429 -13.42 4.51 13.51
N GLU A 430 -13.50 3.31 12.95
CA GLU A 430 -12.53 2.22 13.20
C GLU A 430 -11.15 2.59 12.67
N VAL A 431 -11.05 3.23 11.50
CA VAL A 431 -9.80 3.74 10.95
C VAL A 431 -9.23 4.86 11.83
N ALA A 432 -10.06 5.78 12.31
CA ALA A 432 -9.64 6.82 13.26
C ALA A 432 -9.16 6.21 14.59
N ALA A 433 -9.82 5.15 15.07
CA ALA A 433 -9.35 4.42 16.25
C ALA A 433 -7.99 3.74 16.03
N LYS A 434 -7.77 3.11 14.86
CA LYS A 434 -6.46 2.58 14.45
C LYS A 434 -5.40 3.67 14.42
N TYR A 435 -5.69 4.81 13.75
CA TYR A 435 -4.77 5.95 13.70
C TYR A 435 -4.35 6.42 15.09
N ARG A 436 -5.32 6.61 16.01
CA ARG A 436 -5.03 7.03 17.40
C ARG A 436 -4.18 6.00 18.14
N ALA A 437 -4.49 4.71 17.99
CA ALA A 437 -3.71 3.63 18.61
C ALA A 437 -2.27 3.55 18.09
N LEU A 438 -2.06 3.76 16.79
CA LEU A 438 -0.73 3.74 16.17
C LEU A 438 0.14 4.95 16.55
N THR A 439 -0.47 6.10 16.81
CA THR A 439 0.27 7.35 16.99
C THR A 439 0.36 7.81 18.45
N VAL A 440 -0.33 7.10 19.38
CA VAL A 440 -0.23 7.38 20.81
C VAL A 440 1.22 7.21 21.30
N GLY A 441 1.72 8.19 22.05
CA GLY A 441 3.09 8.20 22.52
C GLY A 441 4.14 8.63 21.48
N LEU A 442 3.84 8.58 20.20
CA LEU A 442 4.74 9.01 19.13
C LEU A 442 4.63 10.49 18.81
N ILE A 443 3.44 11.06 18.96
CA ILE A 443 3.17 12.50 18.79
C ILE A 443 2.30 13.03 19.93
N ALA A 444 2.34 14.35 20.13
CA ALA A 444 1.52 15.01 21.15
C ALA A 444 0.01 14.83 20.87
N PRO A 445 -0.84 14.62 21.92
CA PRO A 445 -2.28 14.40 21.74
C PRO A 445 -2.99 15.51 20.95
N GLN A 446 -2.60 16.78 21.15
CA GLN A 446 -3.16 17.92 20.43
C GLN A 446 -2.85 17.86 18.92
N ARG A 447 -1.63 17.43 18.55
CA ARG A 447 -1.20 17.22 17.16
C ARG A 447 -1.97 16.06 16.54
N GLN A 448 -2.12 14.94 17.27
CA GLN A 448 -2.90 13.78 16.85
C GLN A 448 -4.34 14.17 16.49
N GLN A 449 -5.02 14.89 17.40
CA GLN A 449 -6.39 15.35 17.18
C GLN A 449 -6.51 16.38 16.03
N ALA A 450 -5.52 17.27 15.89
CA ALA A 450 -5.53 18.25 14.80
C ALA A 450 -5.44 17.58 13.43
N ILE A 451 -4.53 16.61 13.27
CA ILE A 451 -4.39 15.82 12.03
C ILE A 451 -5.70 15.07 11.73
N GLU A 452 -6.27 14.38 12.71
CA GLU A 452 -7.53 13.64 12.52
C GLU A 452 -8.68 14.56 12.07
N ARG A 453 -8.84 15.73 12.70
CA ARG A 453 -9.86 16.72 12.30
C ARG A 453 -9.62 17.21 10.87
N MET A 454 -8.39 17.63 10.54
CA MET A 454 -8.09 18.15 9.21
C MET A 454 -8.33 17.12 8.10
N VAL A 455 -8.04 15.84 8.35
CA VAL A 455 -8.32 14.78 7.38
C VAL A 455 -9.82 14.51 7.27
N ARG A 456 -10.56 14.51 8.37
CA ARG A 456 -12.03 14.39 8.35
C ARG A 456 -12.67 15.51 7.53
N ASP A 457 -12.19 16.73 7.73
CA ASP A 457 -12.69 17.95 7.07
C ASP A 457 -11.88 18.31 5.81
N LEU A 458 -11.19 17.34 5.19
CA LEU A 458 -10.22 17.55 4.11
C LEU A 458 -10.79 18.36 2.94
N GLU A 459 -12.04 18.10 2.54
CA GLU A 459 -12.70 18.85 1.46
C GLU A 459 -12.89 20.34 1.76
N GLN A 460 -12.84 20.73 3.03
CA GLN A 460 -13.04 22.12 3.48
C GLN A 460 -11.70 22.86 3.66
N LEU A 461 -10.56 22.17 3.57
CA LEU A 461 -9.27 22.82 3.70
C LEU A 461 -9.01 23.75 2.52
N ASP A 462 -8.68 24.98 2.85
CA ASP A 462 -8.26 25.97 1.87
C ASP A 462 -6.89 25.66 1.26
N ASP A 463 -5.99 25.05 2.07
CA ASP A 463 -4.67 24.66 1.64
C ASP A 463 -4.19 23.40 2.40
N VAL A 464 -3.91 22.33 1.67
CA VAL A 464 -3.43 21.08 2.24
C VAL A 464 -2.04 21.21 2.91
N ARG A 465 -1.30 22.28 2.61
CA ARG A 465 0.00 22.55 3.26
C ARG A 465 -0.14 22.78 4.76
N ASP A 466 -1.31 23.21 5.26
CA ASP A 466 -1.58 23.30 6.69
C ASP A 466 -1.58 21.93 7.37
N LEU A 467 -2.10 20.90 6.68
CA LEU A 467 -1.97 19.52 7.14
C LEU A 467 -0.50 19.06 7.11
N LEU A 468 0.22 19.34 6.02
CA LEU A 468 1.63 18.97 5.90
C LEU A 468 2.51 19.62 6.94
N ALA A 469 2.19 20.85 7.36
CA ALA A 469 2.86 21.52 8.48
C ALA A 469 2.73 20.74 9.82
N LEU A 470 1.60 20.08 10.05
CA LEU A 470 1.41 19.18 11.19
C LEU A 470 2.21 17.88 11.08
N LEU A 471 2.56 17.44 9.86
CA LEU A 471 3.34 16.23 9.64
C LEU A 471 4.85 16.45 9.77
N ALA A 472 5.32 17.71 9.62
CA ALA A 472 6.74 18.04 9.59
C ALA A 472 7.51 17.81 10.92
N PRO A 473 6.99 18.16 12.12
CA PRO A 473 7.78 18.04 13.35
C PRO A 473 8.21 16.59 13.65
N PRO A 474 9.35 16.40 14.35
CA PRO A 474 9.85 15.08 14.73
C PRO A 474 8.83 14.24 15.50
N VAL A 475 8.97 12.91 15.40
CA VAL A 475 8.15 11.91 16.11
C VAL A 475 9.04 10.94 16.89
N GLY A 476 8.46 10.22 17.86
CA GLY A 476 9.12 9.13 18.58
C GLY A 476 9.36 7.88 17.71
N CYS A 477 10.17 6.95 18.21
CA CYS A 477 10.37 5.65 17.56
C CYS A 477 9.33 4.64 18.07
N ALA A 478 8.72 3.90 17.16
CA ALA A 478 7.68 2.92 17.51
C ALA A 478 8.23 1.64 18.18
N PHE A 479 9.56 1.50 18.27
CA PHE A 479 10.24 0.41 18.98
C PHE A 479 10.80 0.82 20.35
N ASP A 480 10.70 2.10 20.74
CA ASP A 480 11.05 2.60 22.06
C ASP A 480 9.82 2.52 23.00
#